data_4c60bb3b423bf71e6a1c5537ffb8d03d
#
_entry.id   4c60bb3b423bf71e6a1c5537ffb8d03d
#
_cell.length_a   1.000
_cell.length_b   1.000
_cell.length_c   1.000
_cell.angle_alpha   90.00
_cell.angle_beta   90.00
_cell.angle_gamma   90.00
#
_symmetry.space_group_name_H-M   'P 1'
#
loop_
_entity.id
_entity.type
_entity.pdbx_description
1 polymer ?
#
loop_
_entity_poly.entity_id
_entity_poly.type
_entity_poly.pdbx_seq_one_letter_code
_entity_poly.pdbx_strand_id
1 'polypeptide(L)'
;MIKTFLILLCLIESSIINALPFKNTKKYDFLKRKTRSTNGDIGCMHMAAEPGDYKFSSDGSGSVCGLYFIGPPEDVIELQFLDFDINCESGLLALVDGWEMNHEYFPSPEDHELPLEERYQEFCNNRKPSKTIVVSQNVALIQHLITEAGQGFRVRVRFVKSPQPCNVVSSTETGIHTLKNFGSRRNCSVSIIYPETVKLDSVDVGVTPKGALMEADFGITNKCMTSNGVDFVEVMGGNSFELNKSNDRKGIVCGMKSNTGPLETIVGCQNTVIRLVSSGNFYNTVTFSYRPPHGEEFAMSNAVC
;
A
#
# COMPACT_ATOMS: atom_id res chain seq x y z
N MET A 1 16.91 2.39 -25.62
CA MET A 1 16.11 3.42 -26.27
C MET A 1 14.62 3.35 -25.89
N ILE A 2 14.04 2.19 -25.54
CA ILE A 2 12.62 2.07 -25.16
C ILE A 2 12.32 2.57 -23.72
N LYS A 3 13.27 2.47 -22.78
CA LYS A 3 13.11 2.98 -21.41
C LYS A 3 12.83 4.48 -21.30
N THR A 4 13.27 5.26 -22.29
CA THR A 4 13.07 6.73 -22.31
C THR A 4 11.71 7.11 -22.93
N PHE A 5 11.04 6.19 -23.60
CA PHE A 5 9.81 6.50 -24.32
C PHE A 5 8.54 6.41 -23.44
N LEU A 6 8.54 5.51 -22.44
CA LEU A 6 7.43 5.43 -21.50
C LEU A 6 7.36 6.66 -20.55
N ILE A 7 8.50 7.23 -20.20
CA ILE A 7 8.56 8.44 -19.36
C ILE A 7 8.07 9.69 -20.11
N LEU A 8 8.15 9.69 -21.45
CA LEU A 8 7.81 10.87 -22.25
C LEU A 8 6.31 10.94 -22.61
N LEU A 9 5.59 9.82 -22.60
CA LEU A 9 4.16 9.79 -22.96
C LEU A 9 3.24 10.30 -21.82
N CYS A 10 3.69 10.25 -20.57
CA CYS A 10 2.94 10.80 -19.43
C CYS A 10 3.02 12.33 -19.29
N LEU A 11 3.85 13.02 -20.07
CA LEU A 11 4.05 14.47 -19.92
C LEU A 11 3.13 15.35 -20.78
N ILE A 12 2.26 14.78 -21.61
CA ILE A 12 1.48 15.57 -22.59
C ILE A 12 0.05 15.87 -22.18
N GLU A 13 -0.51 15.26 -21.12
CA GLU A 13 -1.92 15.50 -20.73
C GLU A 13 -2.13 16.30 -19.43
N SER A 14 -1.14 17.03 -18.93
CA SER A 14 -1.28 17.86 -17.72
C SER A 14 -1.67 19.30 -18.02
N SER A 15 -2.66 19.54 -18.89
CA SER A 15 -3.23 20.88 -19.06
C SER A 15 -4.75 20.80 -19.00
N ILE A 16 -5.31 21.55 -18.03
CA ILE A 16 -6.73 21.88 -17.87
C ILE A 16 -7.51 20.91 -16.92
N ILE A 17 -7.35 21.10 -15.61
CA ILE A 17 -8.49 20.92 -14.69
C ILE A 17 -8.65 22.20 -13.87
N ASN A 18 -9.61 23.02 -14.29
CA ASN A 18 -10.11 24.15 -13.52
C ASN A 18 -10.81 23.64 -12.25
N ALA A 19 -10.40 24.18 -11.11
CA ALA A 19 -11.03 23.96 -9.82
C ALA A 19 -12.51 24.36 -9.85
N LEU A 20 -13.40 23.41 -9.75
CA LEU A 20 -14.80 23.62 -9.44
C LEU A 20 -15.04 23.43 -7.94
N PRO A 21 -15.90 24.24 -7.30
CA PRO A 21 -16.14 24.17 -5.87
C PRO A 21 -16.88 22.87 -5.50
N PHE A 22 -16.31 22.14 -4.55
CA PHE A 22 -16.90 20.93 -3.98
C PHE A 22 -18.24 21.26 -3.31
N LYS A 23 -19.34 20.89 -3.95
CA LYS A 23 -20.65 20.70 -3.33
C LYS A 23 -21.07 19.27 -3.52
N ASN A 24 -21.40 18.62 -2.40
CA ASN A 24 -21.97 17.28 -2.24
C ASN A 24 -21.02 16.10 -2.17
N THR A 25 -20.91 15.63 -0.93
CA THR A 25 -20.52 14.30 -0.51
C THR A 25 -21.29 13.19 -1.27
N LYS A 26 -20.88 12.88 -2.48
CA LYS A 26 -21.17 11.55 -3.02
C LYS A 26 -20.19 10.60 -2.34
N LYS A 27 -20.70 9.85 -1.38
CA LYS A 27 -20.08 8.66 -0.82
C LYS A 27 -19.42 7.90 -1.98
N TYR A 28 -18.08 7.79 -1.94
CA TYR A 28 -17.35 7.03 -2.93
C TYR A 28 -17.68 5.56 -2.73
N ASP A 29 -18.68 5.09 -3.45
CA ASP A 29 -19.14 3.70 -3.47
C ASP A 29 -18.25 2.84 -4.38
N PHE A 30 -16.94 3.14 -4.42
CA PHE A 30 -15.98 2.45 -5.28
C PHE A 30 -15.76 0.99 -4.83
N LEU A 31 -15.90 0.71 -3.53
CA LEU A 31 -15.64 -0.61 -2.96
C LEU A 31 -16.91 -1.46 -2.73
N LYS A 32 -18.10 -0.92 -2.97
CA LYS A 32 -19.36 -1.70 -2.81
C LYS A 32 -19.79 -2.48 -4.05
N ARG A 33 -19.06 -2.46 -5.14
CA ARG A 33 -19.31 -3.44 -6.18
C ARG A 33 -18.77 -4.79 -5.72
N LYS A 34 -19.69 -5.62 -5.21
CA LYS A 34 -19.52 -7.07 -5.17
C LYS A 34 -19.15 -7.52 -6.60
N THR A 35 -17.86 -7.55 -6.89
CA THR A 35 -17.35 -8.14 -8.12
C THR A 35 -17.48 -9.65 -7.95
N ARG A 36 -18.65 -10.15 -8.34
CA ARG A 36 -18.82 -11.56 -8.63
C ARG A 36 -17.73 -11.90 -9.63
N SER A 37 -16.84 -12.84 -9.29
CA SER A 37 -15.92 -13.47 -10.26
C SER A 37 -16.73 -13.79 -11.52
N THR A 38 -16.61 -12.95 -12.51
CA THR A 38 -17.27 -13.14 -13.79
C THR A 38 -16.24 -13.85 -14.66
N ASN A 39 -16.63 -14.96 -15.28
CA ASN A 39 -15.91 -15.56 -16.41
C ASN A 39 -15.85 -14.61 -17.63
N GLY A 40 -15.87 -13.31 -17.42
CA GLY A 40 -15.83 -12.27 -18.41
C GLY A 40 -14.52 -11.49 -18.39
N ASP A 41 -14.22 -10.80 -19.47
CA ASP A 41 -13.07 -9.92 -19.57
C ASP A 41 -13.19 -8.74 -18.60
N ILE A 42 -12.08 -8.39 -17.93
CA ILE A 42 -12.00 -7.22 -17.06
C ILE A 42 -11.85 -5.95 -17.90
N GLY A 43 -12.30 -4.81 -17.35
CA GLY A 43 -12.08 -3.51 -17.99
C GLY A 43 -10.62 -3.04 -17.89
N CYS A 44 -10.30 -1.95 -18.59
CA CYS A 44 -8.96 -1.34 -18.63
C CYS A 44 -8.45 -0.97 -17.23
N MET A 45 -9.31 -0.44 -16.36
CA MET A 45 -8.98 -0.20 -14.94
C MET A 45 -9.84 -1.10 -14.07
N HIS A 46 -9.21 -2.01 -13.33
CA HIS A 46 -9.92 -2.99 -12.52
C HIS A 46 -9.25 -3.19 -11.16
N MET A 47 -10.08 -3.27 -10.09
CA MET A 47 -9.64 -3.63 -8.74
C MET A 47 -10.08 -5.06 -8.43
N ALA A 48 -9.12 -5.93 -8.15
CA ALA A 48 -9.31 -7.33 -7.78
C ALA A 48 -9.09 -7.51 -6.27
N ALA A 49 -10.17 -7.66 -5.51
CA ALA A 49 -10.14 -7.84 -4.06
C ALA A 49 -10.46 -9.28 -3.62
N GLU A 50 -10.63 -10.20 -4.55
CA GLU A 50 -10.96 -11.60 -4.26
C GLU A 50 -10.00 -12.54 -5.03
N PRO A 51 -9.72 -13.76 -4.51
CA PRO A 51 -8.99 -14.75 -5.28
C PRO A 51 -9.85 -15.23 -6.46
N GLY A 52 -9.20 -15.55 -7.58
CA GLY A 52 -9.91 -16.02 -8.79
C GLY A 52 -9.08 -15.88 -10.05
N ASP A 53 -9.71 -16.14 -11.18
CA ASP A 53 -9.12 -15.98 -12.51
C ASP A 53 -9.62 -14.66 -13.12
N TYR A 54 -8.67 -13.81 -13.53
CA TYR A 54 -8.93 -12.52 -14.18
C TYR A 54 -8.41 -12.57 -15.61
N LYS A 55 -9.26 -12.23 -16.57
CA LYS A 55 -8.93 -12.24 -17.99
C LYS A 55 -9.05 -10.84 -18.58
N PHE A 56 -8.04 -10.42 -19.31
CA PHE A 56 -8.07 -9.21 -20.12
C PHE A 56 -7.88 -9.58 -21.59
N SER A 57 -8.66 -8.94 -22.45
CA SER A 57 -8.53 -9.02 -23.89
C SER A 57 -8.58 -7.62 -24.49
N SER A 58 -7.56 -7.25 -25.25
CA SER A 58 -7.46 -5.91 -25.85
C SER A 58 -8.51 -5.72 -26.94
N ASP A 59 -9.08 -4.54 -26.99
CA ASP A 59 -9.93 -4.07 -28.08
C ASP A 59 -9.15 -3.38 -29.21
N GLY A 60 -7.81 -3.28 -29.05
CA GLY A 60 -6.94 -2.62 -30.02
C GLY A 60 -6.83 -1.10 -29.82
N SER A 61 -7.42 -0.53 -28.77
CA SER A 61 -7.38 0.94 -28.50
C SER A 61 -5.99 1.46 -28.16
N GLY A 62 -5.08 0.59 -27.69
CA GLY A 62 -3.74 0.97 -27.28
C GLY A 62 -3.69 1.84 -26.01
N SER A 63 -4.69 1.70 -25.15
CA SER A 63 -4.72 2.39 -23.86
C SER A 63 -3.82 1.71 -22.83
N VAL A 64 -3.21 2.50 -21.94
CA VAL A 64 -2.52 1.98 -20.76
C VAL A 64 -3.58 1.59 -19.74
N CYS A 65 -3.54 0.34 -19.30
CA CYS A 65 -4.51 -0.26 -18.40
C CYS A 65 -3.85 -0.76 -17.11
N GLY A 66 -4.64 -0.86 -16.03
CA GLY A 66 -4.18 -1.30 -14.72
C GLY A 66 -5.12 -2.32 -14.09
N LEU A 67 -4.56 -3.44 -13.63
CA LEU A 67 -5.24 -4.42 -12.79
C LEU A 67 -4.59 -4.37 -11.41
N TYR A 68 -5.30 -3.74 -10.46
CA TYR A 68 -4.87 -3.56 -9.09
C TYR A 68 -5.39 -4.69 -8.22
N PHE A 69 -4.51 -5.32 -7.47
CA PHE A 69 -4.86 -6.38 -6.52
C PHE A 69 -4.75 -5.88 -5.10
N ILE A 70 -5.70 -6.28 -4.27
CA ILE A 70 -5.67 -6.07 -2.83
C ILE A 70 -6.20 -7.31 -2.11
N GLY A 71 -5.35 -7.93 -1.31
CA GLY A 71 -5.70 -9.06 -0.44
C GLY A 71 -5.91 -8.62 1.01
N PRO A 72 -6.31 -9.56 1.89
CA PRO A 72 -6.31 -9.33 3.33
C PRO A 72 -4.93 -8.87 3.83
N PRO A 73 -4.87 -8.00 4.86
CA PRO A 73 -3.59 -7.45 5.37
C PRO A 73 -2.57 -8.50 5.84
N GLU A 74 -3.02 -9.69 6.25
CA GLU A 74 -2.14 -10.78 6.70
C GLU A 74 -1.69 -11.70 5.56
N ASP A 75 -2.09 -11.42 4.32
CA ASP A 75 -1.80 -12.28 3.18
C ASP A 75 -0.81 -11.59 2.22
N VAL A 76 -0.13 -12.38 1.42
CA VAL A 76 0.59 -11.97 0.21
C VAL A 76 -0.15 -12.48 -1.02
N ILE A 77 0.12 -11.91 -2.17
CA ILE A 77 -0.53 -12.28 -3.42
C ILE A 77 0.35 -13.21 -4.23
N GLU A 78 -0.20 -14.33 -4.64
CA GLU A 78 0.37 -15.22 -5.65
C GLU A 78 -0.33 -15.02 -6.99
N LEU A 79 0.46 -14.82 -8.04
CA LEU A 79 0.01 -14.63 -9.41
C LEU A 79 0.54 -15.75 -10.30
N GLN A 80 -0.34 -16.44 -11.01
CA GLN A 80 -0.03 -17.46 -11.99
C GLN A 80 -0.68 -17.12 -13.33
N PHE A 81 0.13 -16.83 -14.35
CA PHE A 81 -0.39 -16.61 -15.70
C PHE A 81 -0.79 -17.95 -16.33
N LEU A 82 -2.07 -18.08 -16.66
CA LEU A 82 -2.65 -19.27 -17.28
C LEU A 82 -2.59 -19.17 -18.80
N ASP A 83 -2.95 -18.00 -19.34
CA ASP A 83 -2.86 -17.65 -20.75
C ASP A 83 -2.07 -16.34 -20.88
N PHE A 84 -1.25 -16.25 -21.93
CA PHE A 84 -0.43 -15.07 -22.17
C PHE A 84 -0.13 -14.94 -23.66
N ASP A 85 -0.70 -13.91 -24.27
CA ASP A 85 -0.48 -13.57 -25.67
C ASP A 85 -0.34 -12.06 -25.81
N ILE A 86 0.90 -11.57 -25.77
CA ILE A 86 1.24 -10.15 -25.88
C ILE A 86 2.49 -10.06 -26.77
N ASN A 87 2.33 -9.57 -27.99
CA ASN A 87 3.44 -9.38 -28.91
C ASN A 87 4.39 -8.29 -28.38
N CYS A 88 5.68 -8.58 -28.31
CA CYS A 88 6.69 -7.65 -27.80
C CYS A 88 6.89 -6.39 -28.65
N GLU A 89 6.45 -6.40 -29.90
CA GLU A 89 6.53 -5.23 -30.79
C GLU A 89 5.35 -4.27 -30.60
N SER A 90 4.20 -4.80 -30.17
CA SER A 90 2.94 -4.07 -30.07
C SER A 90 2.34 -4.03 -28.67
N GLY A 91 3.02 -4.61 -27.68
CA GLY A 91 2.52 -4.64 -26.30
C GLY A 91 3.57 -4.96 -25.25
N LEU A 92 3.24 -4.61 -24.01
CA LEU A 92 4.04 -4.87 -22.84
C LEU A 92 3.11 -5.06 -21.64
N LEU A 93 3.46 -6.00 -20.76
CA LEU A 93 2.89 -6.13 -19.44
C LEU A 93 3.99 -5.93 -18.39
N ALA A 94 3.74 -5.09 -17.42
CA ALA A 94 4.61 -4.90 -16.27
C ALA A 94 3.87 -5.33 -14.99
N LEU A 95 4.49 -6.22 -14.23
CA LEU A 95 4.07 -6.56 -12.87
C LEU A 95 4.87 -5.72 -11.90
N VAL A 96 4.17 -5.06 -10.98
CA VAL A 96 4.73 -4.23 -9.91
C VAL A 96 4.51 -4.94 -8.58
N ASP A 97 5.59 -5.15 -7.81
CA ASP A 97 5.50 -5.60 -6.42
C ASP A 97 5.10 -4.40 -5.56
N GLY A 98 3.79 -4.27 -5.31
CA GLY A 98 3.14 -3.13 -4.69
C GLY A 98 2.16 -2.42 -5.62
N TRP A 99 1.80 -1.19 -5.27
CA TRP A 99 1.01 -0.29 -6.12
C TRP A 99 1.84 0.88 -6.62
N GLU A 100 1.52 1.35 -7.80
CA GLU A 100 1.92 2.63 -8.35
C GLU A 100 0.66 3.40 -8.73
N MET A 101 0.59 4.66 -8.33
CA MET A 101 -0.48 5.58 -8.68
C MET A 101 0.08 6.98 -8.79
N ASN A 102 -0.03 7.61 -9.97
CA ASN A 102 0.46 8.96 -10.22
C ASN A 102 1.95 9.17 -9.89
N HIS A 103 2.79 8.19 -10.20
CA HIS A 103 4.24 8.16 -9.88
C HIS A 103 4.55 8.04 -8.38
N GLU A 104 3.58 7.72 -7.56
CA GLU A 104 3.76 7.41 -6.15
C GLU A 104 3.64 5.91 -5.94
N TYR A 105 4.44 5.39 -5.03
CA TYR A 105 4.58 3.95 -4.83
C TYR A 105 4.18 3.55 -3.42
N PHE A 106 3.43 2.45 -3.32
CA PHE A 106 3.23 1.75 -2.06
C PHE A 106 3.78 0.30 -2.18
N PRO A 107 4.61 -0.17 -1.23
CA PRO A 107 5.29 0.61 -0.18
C PRO A 107 6.20 1.70 -0.76
N SER A 108 6.52 2.72 0.06
CA SER A 108 7.48 3.74 -0.34
C SER A 108 8.85 3.12 -0.64
N PRO A 109 9.70 3.77 -1.45
CA PRO A 109 11.05 3.25 -1.72
C PRO A 109 11.91 3.04 -0.46
N GLU A 110 11.62 3.77 0.64
CA GLU A 110 12.32 3.66 1.92
C GLU A 110 11.85 2.45 2.75
N ASP A 111 10.65 1.94 2.50
CA ASP A 111 10.01 0.90 3.30
C ASP A 111 10.02 -0.46 2.62
N HIS A 112 10.23 -0.51 1.31
CA HIS A 112 10.34 -1.77 0.57
C HIS A 112 11.76 -2.33 0.65
N GLU A 113 11.88 -3.66 0.76
CA GLU A 113 13.18 -4.34 0.84
C GLU A 113 13.97 -4.28 -0.49
N LEU A 114 13.24 -4.24 -1.62
CA LEU A 114 13.83 -4.14 -2.95
C LEU A 114 13.85 -2.69 -3.44
N PRO A 115 14.90 -2.27 -4.13
CA PRO A 115 14.91 -0.99 -4.83
C PRO A 115 13.84 -0.98 -5.93
N LEU A 116 13.41 0.20 -6.35
CA LEU A 116 12.26 0.35 -7.24
C LEU A 116 12.44 -0.40 -8.57
N GLU A 117 13.64 -0.43 -9.11
CA GLU A 117 13.98 -1.10 -10.37
C GLU A 117 13.79 -2.62 -10.31
N GLU A 118 13.95 -3.23 -9.13
CA GLU A 118 13.79 -4.66 -8.92
C GLU A 118 12.35 -5.06 -8.62
N ARG A 119 11.47 -4.09 -8.33
CA ARG A 119 10.04 -4.31 -8.09
C ARG A 119 9.24 -4.48 -9.38
N TYR A 120 9.81 -4.11 -10.53
CA TYR A 120 9.17 -4.21 -11.83
C TYR A 120 9.67 -5.45 -12.59
N GLN A 121 8.72 -6.24 -13.08
CA GLN A 121 9.00 -7.35 -13.97
C GLN A 121 8.22 -7.18 -15.28
N GLU A 122 8.93 -7.08 -16.38
CA GLU A 122 8.34 -6.86 -17.70
C GLU A 122 8.20 -8.17 -18.47
N PHE A 123 7.04 -8.38 -19.09
CA PHE A 123 6.68 -9.57 -19.83
C PHE A 123 6.09 -9.24 -21.20
N CYS A 124 6.43 -10.07 -22.18
CA CYS A 124 5.81 -10.18 -23.51
C CYS A 124 6.08 -11.59 -24.06
N ASN A 125 5.62 -11.96 -25.25
CA ASN A 125 5.69 -13.33 -25.75
C ASN A 125 7.08 -13.96 -25.73
N ASN A 126 8.14 -13.19 -25.92
CA ASN A 126 9.52 -13.67 -25.85
C ASN A 126 10.00 -13.86 -24.38
N ARG A 127 9.29 -13.33 -23.44
CA ARG A 127 9.59 -13.36 -21.98
C ARG A 127 8.31 -13.63 -21.20
N LYS A 128 7.66 -14.77 -21.47
CA LYS A 128 6.42 -15.15 -20.78
C LYS A 128 6.70 -15.49 -19.32
N PRO A 129 5.79 -15.13 -18.39
CA PRO A 129 5.88 -15.60 -17.01
C PRO A 129 5.73 -17.12 -16.96
N SER A 130 6.75 -17.83 -16.52
CA SER A 130 6.78 -19.31 -16.51
C SER A 130 6.52 -19.93 -15.14
N LYS A 131 6.56 -19.13 -14.07
CA LYS A 131 6.40 -19.57 -12.67
C LYS A 131 5.32 -18.75 -11.99
N THR A 132 4.81 -19.27 -10.89
CA THR A 132 4.02 -18.47 -9.94
C THR A 132 4.90 -17.37 -9.37
N ILE A 133 4.40 -16.14 -9.40
CA ILE A 133 5.07 -14.96 -8.85
C ILE A 133 4.39 -14.65 -7.53
N VAL A 134 5.19 -14.50 -6.49
CA VAL A 134 4.73 -14.09 -5.15
C VAL A 134 5.24 -12.68 -4.91
N VAL A 135 4.33 -11.78 -4.58
CA VAL A 135 4.68 -10.40 -4.21
C VAL A 135 4.94 -10.28 -2.72
N SER A 136 5.62 -9.21 -2.31
CA SER A 136 6.11 -9.05 -0.92
C SER A 136 5.00 -8.71 0.08
N GLN A 137 3.86 -8.19 -0.39
CA GLN A 137 2.77 -7.67 0.46
C GLN A 137 1.38 -8.02 -0.09
N ASN A 138 0.33 -7.47 0.55
CA ASN A 138 -1.06 -7.75 0.19
C ASN A 138 -1.58 -6.95 -1.02
N VAL A 139 -0.72 -6.22 -1.72
CA VAL A 139 -1.09 -5.47 -2.91
C VAL A 139 -0.11 -5.72 -4.05
N ALA A 140 -0.61 -5.74 -5.27
CA ALA A 140 0.17 -5.85 -6.50
C ALA A 140 -0.52 -5.08 -7.62
N LEU A 141 0.22 -4.77 -8.68
CA LEU A 141 -0.32 -4.10 -9.85
C LEU A 141 0.21 -4.77 -11.12
N ILE A 142 -0.69 -5.08 -12.04
CA ILE A 142 -0.34 -5.36 -13.42
C ILE A 142 -0.70 -4.13 -14.26
N GLN A 143 0.31 -3.46 -14.80
CA GLN A 143 0.13 -2.44 -15.83
C GLN A 143 0.36 -3.08 -17.20
N HIS A 144 -0.44 -2.73 -18.18
CA HIS A 144 -0.27 -3.25 -19.52
C HIS A 144 -0.67 -2.25 -20.59
N LEU A 145 0.01 -2.34 -21.72
CA LEU A 145 -0.32 -1.66 -22.95
C LEU A 145 -0.34 -2.74 -24.05
N ILE A 146 -1.48 -2.95 -24.71
CA ILE A 146 -1.65 -3.97 -25.74
C ILE A 146 -2.43 -3.34 -26.89
N THR A 147 -1.75 -3.14 -28.01
CA THR A 147 -2.30 -2.41 -29.17
C THR A 147 -2.96 -3.31 -30.22
N GLU A 148 -2.79 -4.64 -30.11
CA GLU A 148 -3.43 -5.58 -31.02
C GLU A 148 -4.73 -6.15 -30.41
N ALA A 149 -5.82 -6.02 -31.15
CA ALA A 149 -7.12 -6.56 -30.72
C ALA A 149 -7.08 -8.09 -30.58
N GLY A 150 -7.66 -8.59 -29.49
CA GLY A 150 -7.72 -10.02 -29.19
C GLY A 150 -6.52 -10.56 -28.42
N GLN A 151 -5.39 -9.87 -28.39
CA GLN A 151 -4.28 -10.20 -27.51
C GLN A 151 -4.61 -9.89 -26.06
N GLY A 152 -3.94 -10.57 -25.13
CA GLY A 152 -4.17 -10.36 -23.69
C GLY A 152 -3.57 -11.43 -22.80
N PHE A 153 -4.15 -11.57 -21.64
CA PHE A 153 -3.68 -12.52 -20.63
C PHE A 153 -4.82 -13.02 -19.75
N ARG A 154 -4.58 -14.15 -19.10
CA ARG A 154 -5.40 -14.65 -17.98
C ARG A 154 -4.49 -14.97 -16.82
N VAL A 155 -4.75 -14.36 -15.69
CA VAL A 155 -3.99 -14.53 -14.45
C VAL A 155 -4.87 -15.11 -13.35
N ARG A 156 -4.37 -16.13 -12.67
CA ARG A 156 -4.94 -16.67 -11.45
C ARG A 156 -4.32 -16.01 -10.25
N VAL A 157 -5.17 -15.52 -9.37
CA VAL A 157 -4.82 -14.82 -8.13
C VAL A 157 -5.16 -15.68 -6.94
N ARG A 158 -4.23 -15.82 -6.01
CA ARG A 158 -4.43 -16.44 -4.70
C ARG A 158 -3.91 -15.53 -3.61
N PHE A 159 -4.55 -15.58 -2.47
CA PHE A 159 -4.08 -14.93 -1.24
C PHE A 159 -3.53 -16.01 -0.32
N VAL A 160 -2.29 -15.82 0.13
CA VAL A 160 -1.55 -16.79 0.95
C VAL A 160 -1.04 -16.10 2.19
N LYS A 161 -1.21 -16.72 3.34
CA LYS A 161 -0.77 -16.15 4.62
C LYS A 161 0.69 -15.74 4.59
N SER A 162 0.95 -14.46 4.89
CA SER A 162 2.30 -13.97 5.12
C SER A 162 2.77 -14.38 6.52
N PRO A 163 3.95 -15.00 6.65
CA PRO A 163 4.50 -15.27 7.98
C PRO A 163 4.94 -14.00 8.71
N GLN A 164 5.20 -12.93 7.98
CA GLN A 164 5.73 -11.69 8.51
C GLN A 164 5.16 -10.47 7.75
N PRO A 165 3.85 -10.18 7.87
CA PRO A 165 3.26 -9.02 7.23
C PRO A 165 3.94 -7.74 7.73
N CYS A 166 4.29 -6.85 6.80
CA CYS A 166 5.06 -5.64 7.09
C CYS A 166 4.43 -4.40 6.47
N ASN A 167 4.37 -4.32 5.15
CA ASN A 167 3.75 -3.19 4.47
C ASN A 167 2.42 -3.63 3.88
N VAL A 168 1.32 -3.11 4.39
CA VAL A 168 -0.02 -3.56 4.02
C VAL A 168 -0.94 -2.39 3.74
N VAL A 169 -1.87 -2.58 2.82
CA VAL A 169 -3.00 -1.68 2.59
C VAL A 169 -4.25 -2.27 3.23
N SER A 170 -4.97 -1.47 3.99
CA SER A 170 -6.28 -1.82 4.52
C SER A 170 -7.38 -1.04 3.79
N SER A 171 -8.38 -1.77 3.33
CA SER A 171 -9.59 -1.22 2.71
C SER A 171 -10.82 -1.25 3.63
N THR A 172 -10.61 -1.49 4.93
CA THR A 172 -11.68 -1.49 5.93
C THR A 172 -11.75 -0.16 6.65
N GLU A 173 -12.96 0.31 6.97
CA GLU A 173 -13.19 1.55 7.74
C GLU A 173 -12.95 1.37 9.25
N THR A 174 -12.76 0.15 9.72
CA THR A 174 -12.48 -0.15 11.12
C THR A 174 -11.59 -1.37 11.21
N GLY A 175 -10.72 -1.43 12.20
CA GLY A 175 -9.87 -2.61 12.38
C GLY A 175 -8.93 -2.51 13.56
N ILE A 176 -8.22 -3.61 13.78
CA ILE A 176 -7.12 -3.71 14.74
C ILE A 176 -5.96 -4.37 13.99
N HIS A 177 -4.79 -3.76 14.03
CA HIS A 177 -3.58 -4.31 13.46
C HIS A 177 -2.43 -4.33 14.45
N THR A 178 -1.49 -5.24 14.22
CA THR A 178 -0.23 -5.32 14.96
C THR A 178 0.93 -5.30 13.99
N LEU A 179 1.71 -4.23 14.01
CA LEU A 179 2.98 -4.13 13.29
C LEU A 179 4.11 -4.69 14.14
N LYS A 180 5.01 -5.46 13.49
CA LYS A 180 6.20 -6.05 14.11
C LYS A 180 7.37 -5.98 13.14
N ASN A 181 8.55 -5.70 13.66
CA ASN A 181 9.77 -5.78 12.86
C ASN A 181 10.41 -7.18 12.85
N PHE A 182 9.90 -8.12 13.65
CA PHE A 182 10.44 -9.48 13.81
C PHE A 182 11.95 -9.51 14.12
N GLY A 183 12.45 -8.48 14.81
CA GLY A 183 13.86 -8.31 15.15
C GLY A 183 14.77 -7.96 13.96
N SER A 184 14.22 -7.52 12.84
CA SER A 184 14.97 -7.14 11.65
C SER A 184 15.01 -5.62 11.49
N ARG A 185 16.03 -5.13 10.78
CA ARG A 185 16.08 -3.74 10.32
C ARG A 185 15.12 -3.61 9.14
N ARG A 186 13.94 -3.08 9.39
CA ARG A 186 12.96 -2.79 8.34
C ARG A 186 11.89 -1.83 8.85
N ASN A 187 11.32 -1.07 7.94
CA ASN A 187 10.18 -0.24 8.22
C ASN A 187 8.91 -0.98 7.78
N CYS A 188 7.89 -0.96 8.65
CA CYS A 188 6.61 -1.60 8.35
C CYS A 188 5.49 -0.57 8.46
N SER A 189 4.55 -0.60 7.53
CA SER A 189 3.44 0.35 7.50
C SER A 189 2.09 -0.32 7.29
N VAL A 190 1.04 0.28 7.85
CA VAL A 190 -0.34 0.04 7.46
C VAL A 190 -0.87 1.32 6.84
N SER A 191 -1.23 1.26 5.57
CA SER A 191 -1.89 2.34 4.85
C SER A 191 -3.39 2.05 4.79
N ILE A 192 -4.20 2.89 5.43
CA ILE A 192 -5.65 2.79 5.43
C ILE A 192 -6.16 3.85 4.46
N ILE A 193 -6.94 3.42 3.46
CA ILE A 193 -7.43 4.30 2.38
C ILE A 193 -8.62 5.17 2.78
N TYR A 194 -8.67 5.55 4.06
CA TYR A 194 -9.72 6.37 4.65
C TYR A 194 -9.13 7.34 5.68
N PRO A 195 -9.83 8.47 5.94
CA PRO A 195 -9.59 9.28 7.14
C PRO A 195 -9.98 8.49 8.38
N GLU A 196 -9.12 8.49 9.40
CA GLU A 196 -9.30 7.64 10.58
C GLU A 196 -8.98 8.34 11.90
N THR A 197 -9.66 7.93 12.95
CA THR A 197 -9.22 8.10 14.32
C THR A 197 -8.44 6.85 14.72
N VAL A 198 -7.13 7.00 14.91
CA VAL A 198 -6.20 5.94 15.27
C VAL A 198 -5.94 5.97 16.77
N LYS A 199 -6.07 4.82 17.42
CA LYS A 199 -5.72 4.63 18.83
C LYS A 199 -4.59 3.62 18.95
N LEU A 200 -3.47 4.02 19.55
CA LEU A 200 -2.39 3.10 19.88
C LEU A 200 -2.73 2.33 21.16
N ASP A 201 -3.05 1.06 21.03
CA ASP A 201 -3.51 0.21 22.15
C ASP A 201 -2.34 -0.38 22.94
N SER A 202 -1.23 -0.72 22.27
CA SER A 202 -0.02 -1.23 22.89
C SER A 202 1.20 -0.80 22.07
N VAL A 203 2.23 -0.34 22.77
CA VAL A 203 3.50 0.10 22.17
C VAL A 203 4.65 -0.57 22.93
N ASP A 204 5.55 -1.24 22.21
CA ASP A 204 6.86 -1.70 22.66
C ASP A 204 7.84 -1.43 21.51
N VAL A 205 8.43 -0.23 21.54
CA VAL A 205 9.25 0.27 20.44
C VAL A 205 10.52 0.91 20.98
N GLY A 206 11.67 0.33 20.60
CA GLY A 206 12.98 0.78 21.04
C GLY A 206 13.32 0.39 22.48
N VAL A 207 12.62 -0.57 23.09
CA VAL A 207 12.78 -0.93 24.52
C VAL A 207 13.23 -2.36 24.70
N THR A 208 12.66 -3.31 23.98
CA THR A 208 13.01 -4.73 24.10
C THR A 208 14.24 -5.07 23.23
N PRO A 209 15.46 -5.12 23.83
CA PRO A 209 16.69 -5.34 23.07
C PRO A 209 16.72 -6.74 22.47
N LYS A 210 17.27 -6.86 21.27
CA LYS A 210 17.49 -8.15 20.63
C LYS A 210 18.58 -8.92 21.37
N GLY A 211 18.21 -10.08 21.98
CA GLY A 211 19.13 -10.98 22.63
C GLY A 211 19.64 -10.56 24.00
N ALA A 212 19.04 -9.55 24.65
CA ALA A 212 19.34 -9.14 26.02
C ALA A 212 18.17 -9.40 26.99
N LEU A 213 18.46 -9.58 28.27
CA LEU A 213 17.43 -9.59 29.33
C LEU A 213 16.83 -8.19 29.45
N MET A 214 15.50 -8.10 29.52
CA MET A 214 14.76 -6.85 29.58
C MET A 214 15.06 -6.08 30.88
N GLU A 215 15.57 -4.86 30.74
CA GLU A 215 15.25 -3.77 31.67
C GLU A 215 14.11 -2.97 31.02
N ALA A 216 12.92 -3.09 31.59
CA ALA A 216 11.76 -2.39 31.07
C ALA A 216 11.79 -0.92 31.48
N ASP A 217 11.91 -0.01 30.53
CA ASP A 217 11.60 1.40 30.75
C ASP A 217 10.08 1.59 30.54
N PHE A 218 9.39 1.91 31.63
CA PHE A 218 7.94 2.10 31.62
C PHE A 218 7.60 3.57 31.33
N GLY A 219 7.23 3.86 30.11
CA GLY A 219 6.77 5.20 29.74
C GLY A 219 6.79 5.44 28.25
N ILE A 220 5.98 6.38 27.80
CA ILE A 220 6.10 6.92 26.45
C ILE A 220 7.01 8.12 26.51
N THR A 221 8.12 8.08 25.80
CA THR A 221 9.04 9.21 25.72
C THR A 221 8.92 9.90 24.37
N ASN A 222 8.77 11.21 24.36
CA ASN A 222 8.88 12.02 23.15
C ASN A 222 10.35 12.19 22.70
N LYS A 223 11.26 11.43 23.29
CA LYS A 223 12.71 11.52 23.03
C LYS A 223 13.21 10.47 22.02
N CYS A 224 12.31 9.92 21.21
CA CYS A 224 12.63 8.85 20.25
C CYS A 224 13.76 9.20 19.26
N MET A 225 13.98 10.47 19.01
CA MET A 225 14.98 10.94 18.06
C MET A 225 16.29 11.41 18.69
N THR A 226 16.40 11.48 20.03
CA THR A 226 17.56 12.09 20.68
C THR A 226 18.55 11.12 21.30
N SER A 227 18.18 9.86 21.48
CA SER A 227 19.07 8.83 22.03
C SER A 227 19.33 7.78 20.95
N ASN A 228 20.43 7.82 20.25
CA ASN A 228 21.01 6.77 19.39
C ASN A 228 20.11 5.63 18.86
N GLY A 229 18.82 5.69 19.09
CA GLY A 229 17.78 4.74 18.73
C GLY A 229 16.83 5.38 17.73
N VAL A 230 16.81 4.85 16.53
CA VAL A 230 16.01 5.31 15.38
C VAL A 230 14.71 4.53 15.32
N ASP A 231 14.28 3.91 16.45
CA ASP A 231 13.11 3.07 16.50
C ASP A 231 11.91 3.86 17.04
N PHE A 232 10.90 4.03 16.21
CA PHE A 232 9.69 4.78 16.58
C PHE A 232 8.49 4.31 15.73
N VAL A 233 7.29 4.59 16.22
CA VAL A 233 6.06 4.53 15.45
C VAL A 233 5.58 5.95 15.17
N GLU A 234 5.12 6.19 13.95
CA GLU A 234 4.52 7.46 13.55
C GLU A 234 3.12 7.25 12.96
N VAL A 235 2.23 8.20 13.24
CA VAL A 235 0.92 8.29 12.62
C VAL A 235 0.93 9.50 11.69
N MET A 236 0.59 9.27 10.45
CA MET A 236 0.63 10.26 9.39
C MET A 236 -0.69 10.29 8.62
N GLY A 237 -0.94 11.40 7.95
CA GLY A 237 -2.02 11.54 7.00
C GLY A 237 -1.53 12.09 5.69
N GLY A 238 -2.22 11.81 4.61
CA GLY A 238 -1.90 12.36 3.30
C GLY A 238 -3.00 12.11 2.29
N ASN A 239 -2.89 12.79 1.15
CA ASN A 239 -3.77 12.56 0.00
C ASN A 239 -3.08 11.71 -1.06
N SER A 240 -1.93 11.14 -0.72
CA SER A 240 -1.08 10.37 -1.62
C SER A 240 -0.38 9.23 -0.87
N PHE A 241 0.27 8.33 -1.62
CA PHE A 241 1.09 7.25 -1.05
C PHE A 241 2.51 7.70 -0.67
N GLU A 242 2.97 8.84 -1.15
CA GLU A 242 4.30 9.37 -0.80
C GLU A 242 4.29 10.01 0.58
N LEU A 243 4.84 9.30 1.54
CA LEU A 243 4.97 9.72 2.94
C LEU A 243 5.85 10.98 3.12
N ASN A 244 6.76 11.24 2.19
CA ASN A 244 7.74 12.33 2.30
C ASN A 244 7.21 13.70 1.89
N LYS A 245 6.11 13.78 1.15
CA LYS A 245 5.51 15.04 0.71
C LYS A 245 4.50 15.62 1.69
N SER A 246 3.91 14.78 2.54
CA SER A 246 3.01 15.26 3.57
C SER A 246 3.80 15.55 4.85
N ASN A 247 4.06 16.81 5.15
CA ASN A 247 4.59 17.28 6.44
C ASN A 247 3.63 17.04 7.61
N ASP A 248 2.57 16.27 7.41
CA ASP A 248 1.50 16.06 8.38
C ASP A 248 1.73 14.85 9.29
N ARG A 249 2.92 14.79 9.90
CA ARG A 249 3.16 13.89 11.03
C ARG A 249 2.29 14.30 12.19
N LYS A 250 1.34 13.45 12.58
CA LYS A 250 0.43 13.73 13.70
C LYS A 250 0.97 13.27 15.04
N GLY A 251 1.91 12.31 15.04
CA GLY A 251 2.52 11.83 16.29
C GLY A 251 3.69 10.89 16.06
N ILE A 252 4.73 11.02 16.88
CA ILE A 252 5.85 10.09 16.96
C ILE A 252 5.91 9.55 18.37
N VAL A 253 5.93 8.23 18.50
CA VAL A 253 5.88 7.54 19.78
C VAL A 253 6.94 6.45 19.85
N CYS A 254 7.60 6.29 20.97
CA CYS A 254 8.48 5.15 21.29
C CYS A 254 8.37 4.83 22.78
N GLY A 255 9.02 3.78 23.22
CA GLY A 255 8.95 3.29 24.60
C GLY A 255 7.99 2.12 24.76
N MET A 256 7.71 1.76 26.00
CA MET A 256 6.79 0.68 26.33
C MET A 256 5.54 1.22 26.99
N LYS A 257 4.39 0.88 26.46
CA LYS A 257 3.10 1.16 27.07
C LYS A 257 2.10 0.05 26.79
N SER A 258 1.62 -0.56 27.84
CA SER A 258 0.47 -1.46 27.81
C SER A 258 -0.68 -0.79 28.57
N ASN A 259 -1.85 -0.80 27.96
CA ASN A 259 -3.10 -0.29 28.55
C ASN A 259 -3.13 1.24 28.76
N THR A 260 -3.59 1.90 27.81
CA THR A 260 -3.35 3.31 27.56
C THR A 260 -4.52 4.18 27.99
N GLY A 261 -4.23 5.28 28.62
CA GLY A 261 -5.02 6.49 28.43
C GLY A 261 -4.85 6.96 26.95
N PRO A 262 -5.62 7.93 26.48
CA PRO A 262 -5.85 8.16 25.06
C PRO A 262 -4.60 8.65 24.33
N LEU A 263 -3.97 7.75 23.55
CA LEU A 263 -3.13 8.13 22.44
C LEU A 263 -3.98 7.98 21.18
N GLU A 264 -4.99 8.80 21.09
CA GLU A 264 -5.82 8.92 19.90
C GLU A 264 -5.26 10.02 19.00
N THR A 265 -5.14 9.71 17.71
CA THR A 265 -4.73 10.67 16.68
C THR A 265 -5.80 10.68 15.61
N ILE A 266 -6.35 11.87 15.32
CA ILE A 266 -7.34 12.05 14.27
C ILE A 266 -6.61 12.45 12.99
N VAL A 267 -6.80 11.67 11.93
CA VAL A 267 -6.31 11.92 10.59
C VAL A 267 -7.50 12.21 9.69
N GLY A 268 -7.59 13.44 9.20
CA GLY A 268 -8.69 13.87 8.30
C GLY A 268 -8.36 13.76 6.81
N CYS A 269 -7.18 13.26 6.48
CA CYS A 269 -6.71 13.08 5.10
C CYS A 269 -7.36 11.86 4.44
N GLN A 270 -7.24 11.76 3.12
CA GLN A 270 -7.78 10.63 2.36
C GLN A 270 -7.16 9.29 2.78
N ASN A 271 -5.87 9.32 3.16
CA ASN A 271 -5.14 8.16 3.65
C ASN A 271 -4.64 8.40 5.06
N THR A 272 -4.73 7.36 5.87
CA THR A 272 -4.12 7.28 7.22
C THR A 272 -3.02 6.25 7.18
N VAL A 273 -1.83 6.60 7.64
CA VAL A 273 -0.68 5.68 7.64
C VAL A 273 -0.11 5.58 9.06
N ILE A 274 0.04 4.35 9.51
CA ILE A 274 0.77 4.01 10.73
C ILE A 274 2.05 3.31 10.29
N ARG A 275 3.21 3.89 10.64
CA ARG A 275 4.53 3.42 10.22
C ARG A 275 5.41 3.13 11.42
N LEU A 276 5.96 1.93 11.46
CA LEU A 276 6.96 1.49 12.42
C LEU A 276 8.33 1.51 11.76
N VAL A 277 9.21 2.38 12.24
CA VAL A 277 10.61 2.47 11.82
C VAL A 277 11.48 1.66 12.77
N SER A 278 12.38 0.82 12.24
CA SER A 278 13.16 -0.10 13.06
C SER A 278 14.61 -0.24 12.63
N SER A 279 15.52 -0.01 13.58
CA SER A 279 16.97 -0.17 13.40
C SER A 279 17.40 -1.63 13.32
N GLY A 280 16.59 -2.58 13.81
CA GLY A 280 16.93 -3.99 13.96
C GLY A 280 17.63 -4.35 15.28
N ASN A 281 17.86 -3.38 16.17
CA ASN A 281 18.47 -3.61 17.48
C ASN A 281 17.46 -4.08 18.53
N PHE A 282 16.16 -3.85 18.26
CA PHE A 282 15.06 -4.12 19.16
C PHE A 282 14.01 -5.02 18.51
N TYR A 283 13.22 -5.71 19.35
CA TYR A 283 11.98 -6.36 18.94
C TYR A 283 10.83 -5.38 19.10
N ASN A 284 10.51 -4.69 18.02
CA ASN A 284 9.46 -3.69 18.06
C ASN A 284 8.09 -4.30 17.77
N THR A 285 7.11 -3.87 18.54
CA THR A 285 5.71 -4.24 18.33
C THR A 285 4.82 -3.04 18.66
N VAL A 286 3.87 -2.75 17.78
CA VAL A 286 2.80 -1.79 18.06
C VAL A 286 1.46 -2.39 17.64
N THR A 287 0.48 -2.35 18.55
CA THR A 287 -0.91 -2.71 18.25
C THR A 287 -1.75 -1.44 18.33
N PHE A 288 -2.57 -1.25 17.33
CA PHE A 288 -3.47 -0.11 17.22
C PHE A 288 -4.83 -0.52 16.66
N SER A 289 -5.83 0.25 17.04
CA SER A 289 -7.18 0.19 16.47
C SER A 289 -7.51 1.48 15.76
N TYR A 290 -8.43 1.43 14.81
CA TYR A 290 -8.86 2.59 14.06
C TYR A 290 -10.35 2.51 13.72
N ARG A 291 -10.95 3.68 13.57
CA ARG A 291 -12.36 3.88 13.24
C ARG A 291 -12.55 5.19 12.48
N PRO A 292 -13.64 5.34 11.74
CA PRO A 292 -13.99 6.63 11.14
C PRO A 292 -14.10 7.72 12.19
N PRO A 293 -13.59 8.94 11.93
CA PRO A 293 -13.79 10.07 12.82
C PRO A 293 -15.26 10.45 12.92
N HIS A 294 -15.72 10.81 14.10
CA HIS A 294 -17.05 11.40 14.28
C HIS A 294 -17.09 12.84 13.75
N GLY A 295 -18.29 13.36 13.43
CA GLY A 295 -18.43 14.67 12.80
C GLY A 295 -17.77 15.82 13.57
N GLU A 296 -17.82 15.80 14.91
CA GLU A 296 -17.17 16.80 15.78
C GLU A 296 -15.64 16.64 15.77
N GLU A 297 -15.13 15.41 15.69
CA GLU A 297 -13.70 15.13 15.61
C GLU A 297 -13.11 15.63 14.28
N PHE A 298 -13.86 15.54 13.19
CA PHE A 298 -13.48 16.15 11.91
C PHE A 298 -13.33 17.67 12.00
N ALA A 299 -14.22 18.32 12.73
CA ALA A 299 -14.19 19.78 12.92
C ALA A 299 -13.05 20.23 13.86
N MET A 300 -12.65 19.36 14.82
CA MET A 300 -11.53 19.63 15.73
C MET A 300 -10.18 19.23 15.14
N SER A 301 -10.14 18.27 14.23
CA SER A 301 -8.93 17.99 13.49
C SER A 301 -8.67 19.23 12.64
N ASN A 302 -7.59 19.95 12.88
CA ASN A 302 -7.02 20.87 11.91
C ASN A 302 -6.51 20.02 10.73
N ALA A 303 -7.43 19.26 10.13
CA ALA A 303 -7.20 18.33 9.06
C ALA A 303 -6.98 19.11 7.77
N VAL A 304 -5.86 19.77 7.73
CA VAL A 304 -5.30 20.25 6.48
C VAL A 304 -4.38 19.13 5.99
N CYS A 305 -4.79 18.53 4.92
CA CYS A 305 -3.92 17.70 4.10
C CYS A 305 -3.48 18.43 2.88
#